data_ee7175e05d664d4738b1e93b394d621d
#
_entry.id   ee7175e05d664d4738b1e93b394d621d
#
_cell.length_a   1.000
_cell.length_b   1.000
_cell.length_c   1.000
_cell.angle_alpha   90.00
_cell.angle_beta   90.00
_cell.angle_gamma   90.00
#
_symmetry.space_group_name_H-M   'P 1'
#
loop_
_entity.id
_entity.type
_entity.pdbx_description
1 polymer ?
#
loop_
_entity_poly.entity_id
_entity_poly.type
_entity_poly.pdbx_seq_one_letter_code
_entity_poly.pdbx_strand_id
1 'polypeptide(L)'
;MSVLSFEFAAFAVVVALVLGRASGPQRAWILAGASFLFYAVTDAGHLWLLCVLIALVYGAARLVERATGGLRVATLVTGIGAVMGALAAYRYLVYAPGSMLVLGGAPEIPGAPAADHAFPLGLSFYSLRLVAYLVDVYRGTRAAERHAVRFFAFVALFLEIESGPIERATALLPQLTETPAFDSARVSSGLIRITWGVFKKVVIADYLALPVAAVYGHPAGHSGAVLLLATVAFAFQLYLDFSAYADIAIGAGQVLGLKLTENFRRPYFASTVAEFWNRWHISFSHWLRDYLFLPVAYATDRAFGLRRIRPRTADLICFGVAAVTTMLVAGLWHGTSWTFVVWGGLNGVYLTCGRLTTRWRSRLWQALGVGTGTPVRRLLGALGTFAWLCLAWVFFRSSSLTDAVTILRGILTWCPAASGPGWLPGGMASLGLGPGRAMVSTAFLGGVLAVDLWCEIAKTDPPSLIRRQPWMLRWAFYYGVLLLIVRLGKFGDSSFIYFKF
;
A
#
# COMPACT_ATOMS: atom_id res chain seq x y z
N MET A 1 -4.36 20.11 -2.18
CA MET A 1 -5.45 19.73 -1.22
C MET A 1 -5.13 18.33 -0.71
N SER A 2 -4.84 18.16 0.58
CA SER A 2 -4.53 16.84 1.19
C SER A 2 -5.82 16.16 1.64
N VAL A 3 -5.85 14.81 1.57
CA VAL A 3 -7.00 14.00 2.04
C VAL A 3 -7.32 14.20 3.54
N LEU A 4 -6.36 14.73 4.31
CA LEU A 4 -6.54 15.06 5.73
C LEU A 4 -6.93 16.52 5.96
N SER A 5 -7.05 17.33 4.93
CA SER A 5 -7.34 18.76 5.06
C SER A 5 -8.85 19.02 5.20
N PHE A 6 -9.19 20.14 5.83
CA PHE A 6 -10.58 20.59 5.93
C PHE A 6 -11.16 20.91 4.55
N GLU A 7 -10.34 21.41 3.61
CA GLU A 7 -10.74 21.67 2.24
C GLU A 7 -11.16 20.40 1.52
N PHE A 8 -10.44 19.28 1.73
CA PHE A 8 -10.84 17.99 1.20
C PHE A 8 -12.15 17.49 1.82
N ALA A 9 -12.30 17.62 3.14
CA ALA A 9 -13.54 17.23 3.81
C ALA A 9 -14.74 18.03 3.30
N ALA A 10 -14.61 19.35 3.17
CA ALA A 10 -15.64 20.22 2.60
C ALA A 10 -15.94 19.84 1.14
N PHE A 11 -14.91 19.64 0.32
CA PHE A 11 -15.03 19.19 -1.05
C PHE A 11 -15.78 17.86 -1.16
N ALA A 12 -15.42 16.85 -0.35
CA ALA A 12 -16.08 15.55 -0.35
C ALA A 12 -17.56 15.65 0.07
N VAL A 13 -17.89 16.51 1.02
CA VAL A 13 -19.29 16.78 1.42
C VAL A 13 -20.08 17.40 0.26
N VAL A 14 -19.53 18.42 -0.41
CA VAL A 14 -20.18 19.03 -1.58
C VAL A 14 -20.42 17.99 -2.68
N VAL A 15 -19.39 17.19 -2.99
CA VAL A 15 -19.52 16.09 -3.98
C VAL A 15 -20.60 15.10 -3.56
N ALA A 16 -20.67 14.71 -2.28
CA ALA A 16 -21.70 13.80 -1.77
C ALA A 16 -23.11 14.37 -1.93
N LEU A 17 -23.32 15.65 -1.62
CA LEU A 17 -24.61 16.32 -1.76
C LEU A 17 -25.07 16.41 -3.22
N VAL A 18 -24.14 16.72 -4.13
CA VAL A 18 -24.43 16.78 -5.58
C VAL A 18 -24.71 15.39 -6.13
N LEU A 19 -23.90 14.39 -5.77
CA LEU A 19 -24.11 13.00 -6.17
C LEU A 19 -25.41 12.40 -5.63
N GLY A 20 -25.86 12.84 -4.45
CA GLY A 20 -27.13 12.41 -3.88
C GLY A 20 -28.36 12.85 -4.70
N ARG A 21 -28.21 13.83 -5.59
CA ARG A 21 -29.25 14.32 -6.49
C ARG A 21 -29.11 13.82 -7.93
N ALA A 22 -27.98 13.17 -8.24
CA ALA A 22 -27.64 12.74 -9.59
C ALA A 22 -28.00 11.28 -9.81
N SER A 23 -28.41 10.95 -11.03
CA SER A 23 -28.75 9.59 -11.45
C SER A 23 -28.01 9.19 -12.72
N GLY A 24 -27.80 7.88 -12.89
CA GLY A 24 -27.26 7.32 -14.12
C GLY A 24 -25.95 7.99 -14.58
N PRO A 25 -25.88 8.39 -15.87
CA PRO A 25 -24.66 8.97 -16.44
C PRO A 25 -24.19 10.27 -15.77
N GLN A 26 -25.10 11.05 -15.16
CA GLN A 26 -24.76 12.30 -14.47
C GLN A 26 -23.73 12.07 -13.35
N ARG A 27 -23.83 10.92 -12.65
CA ARG A 27 -22.87 10.55 -11.60
C ARG A 27 -21.43 10.46 -12.12
N ALA A 28 -21.26 9.85 -13.30
CA ALA A 28 -19.95 9.75 -13.92
C ALA A 28 -19.37 11.13 -14.28
N TRP A 29 -20.19 12.06 -14.77
CA TRP A 29 -19.76 13.45 -15.05
C TRP A 29 -19.37 14.19 -13.79
N ILE A 30 -20.13 14.07 -12.70
CA ILE A 30 -19.83 14.70 -11.41
C ILE A 30 -18.53 14.13 -10.83
N LEU A 31 -18.35 12.82 -10.82
CA LEU A 31 -17.13 12.20 -10.34
C LEU A 31 -15.91 12.54 -11.20
N ALA A 32 -16.07 12.62 -12.52
CA ALA A 32 -15.01 13.07 -13.42
C ALA A 32 -14.63 14.53 -13.18
N GLY A 33 -15.61 15.42 -13.09
CA GLY A 33 -15.41 16.83 -12.80
C GLY A 33 -14.78 17.07 -11.43
N ALA A 34 -15.25 16.36 -10.41
CA ALA A 34 -14.67 16.40 -9.07
C ALA A 34 -13.20 15.92 -9.07
N SER A 35 -12.91 14.82 -9.77
CA SER A 35 -11.55 14.29 -9.87
C SER A 35 -10.61 15.23 -10.66
N PHE A 36 -11.11 15.81 -11.74
CA PHE A 36 -10.38 16.82 -12.50
C PHE A 36 -10.05 18.04 -11.63
N LEU A 37 -11.06 18.58 -10.93
CA LEU A 37 -10.88 19.74 -10.04
C LEU A 37 -9.91 19.44 -8.89
N PHE A 38 -10.06 18.26 -8.27
CA PHE A 38 -9.14 17.82 -7.22
C PHE A 38 -7.69 17.80 -7.72
N TYR A 39 -7.45 17.18 -8.89
CA TYR A 39 -6.12 17.11 -9.47
C TYR A 39 -5.58 18.49 -9.87
N ALA A 40 -6.41 19.31 -10.50
CA ALA A 40 -6.04 20.67 -10.92
C ALA A 40 -5.64 21.57 -9.75
N VAL A 41 -6.31 21.42 -8.59
CA VAL A 41 -5.98 22.19 -7.36
C VAL A 41 -4.75 21.62 -6.67
N THR A 42 -4.51 20.32 -6.76
CA THR A 42 -3.43 19.64 -6.00
C THR A 42 -2.13 19.60 -6.79
N ASP A 43 -2.19 19.36 -8.11
CA ASP A 43 -1.03 19.21 -9.00
C ASP A 43 -1.35 19.68 -10.43
N ALA A 44 -1.58 20.97 -10.58
CA ALA A 44 -1.90 21.58 -11.88
C ALA A 44 -0.80 21.33 -12.94
N GLY A 45 0.47 21.31 -12.51
CA GLY A 45 1.62 21.15 -13.40
C GLY A 45 1.63 19.83 -14.17
N HIS A 46 1.09 18.77 -13.58
CA HIS A 46 1.09 17.42 -14.17
C HIS A 46 -0.29 16.95 -14.66
N LEU A 47 -1.32 17.81 -14.60
CA LEU A 47 -2.66 17.49 -15.09
C LEU A 47 -2.66 17.08 -16.57
N TRP A 48 -1.82 17.71 -17.38
CA TRP A 48 -1.67 17.36 -18.80
C TRP A 48 -1.19 15.92 -18.98
N LEU A 49 -0.24 15.44 -18.15
CA LEU A 49 0.30 14.09 -18.22
C LEU A 49 -0.79 13.06 -17.92
N LEU A 50 -1.58 13.29 -16.85
CA LEU A 50 -2.72 12.45 -16.52
C LEU A 50 -3.70 12.36 -17.69
N CYS A 51 -4.09 13.51 -18.28
CA CYS A 51 -5.02 13.55 -19.41
C CYS A 51 -4.46 12.84 -20.65
N VAL A 52 -3.18 13.04 -20.98
CA VAL A 52 -2.52 12.41 -22.13
C VAL A 52 -2.46 10.90 -21.97
N LEU A 53 -2.05 10.39 -20.80
CA LEU A 53 -1.97 8.94 -20.57
C LEU A 53 -3.35 8.28 -20.56
N ILE A 54 -4.38 8.95 -20.02
CA ILE A 54 -5.76 8.48 -20.07
C ILE A 54 -6.25 8.42 -21.52
N ALA A 55 -6.05 9.47 -22.31
CA ALA A 55 -6.49 9.52 -23.71
C ALA A 55 -5.78 8.47 -24.57
N LEU A 56 -4.46 8.30 -24.37
CA LEU A 56 -3.66 7.30 -25.04
C LEU A 56 -4.17 5.89 -24.77
N VAL A 57 -4.37 5.52 -23.49
CA VAL A 57 -4.83 4.17 -23.13
C VAL A 57 -6.28 3.94 -23.54
N TYR A 58 -7.14 4.97 -23.48
CA TYR A 58 -8.50 4.90 -23.99
C TYR A 58 -8.52 4.56 -25.48
N GLY A 59 -7.71 5.27 -26.29
CA GLY A 59 -7.59 5.01 -27.72
C GLY A 59 -6.97 3.65 -28.02
N ALA A 60 -5.86 3.31 -27.32
CA ALA A 60 -5.19 2.03 -27.46
C ALA A 60 -6.13 0.84 -27.13
N ALA A 61 -6.90 0.92 -26.07
CA ALA A 61 -7.86 -0.14 -25.72
C ALA A 61 -8.91 -0.38 -26.79
N ARG A 62 -9.44 0.69 -27.38
CA ARG A 62 -10.40 0.59 -28.49
C ARG A 62 -9.78 0.00 -29.77
N LEU A 63 -8.49 0.30 -30.01
CA LEU A 63 -7.75 -0.30 -31.11
C LEU A 63 -7.43 -1.77 -30.85
N VAL A 64 -6.99 -2.12 -29.63
CA VAL A 64 -6.75 -3.52 -29.21
C VAL A 64 -8.01 -4.38 -29.34
N GLU A 65 -9.18 -3.84 -29.05
CA GLU A 65 -10.44 -4.56 -29.18
C GLU A 65 -10.81 -4.87 -30.64
N ARG A 66 -10.47 -3.97 -31.57
CA ARG A 66 -10.81 -4.08 -33.00
C ARG A 66 -9.74 -4.77 -33.83
N ALA A 67 -8.47 -4.61 -33.43
CA ALA A 67 -7.33 -5.13 -34.15
C ALA A 67 -7.18 -6.65 -33.98
N THR A 68 -6.51 -7.27 -34.95
CA THR A 68 -6.15 -8.69 -34.92
C THR A 68 -4.64 -8.86 -35.19
N GLY A 69 -4.13 -10.06 -34.93
CA GLY A 69 -2.74 -10.41 -35.25
C GLY A 69 -1.70 -9.50 -34.62
N GLY A 70 -0.66 -9.15 -35.39
CA GLY A 70 0.49 -8.34 -34.91
C GLY A 70 0.12 -6.92 -34.46
N LEU A 71 -0.84 -6.27 -35.12
CA LEU A 71 -1.29 -4.93 -34.75
C LEU A 71 -1.87 -4.89 -33.33
N ARG A 72 -2.65 -5.91 -32.96
CA ARG A 72 -3.22 -6.03 -31.60
C ARG A 72 -2.12 -6.11 -30.53
N VAL A 73 -1.09 -6.92 -30.78
CA VAL A 73 0.06 -7.07 -29.88
C VAL A 73 0.89 -5.79 -29.85
N ALA A 74 1.18 -5.20 -30.99
CA ALA A 74 1.95 -3.95 -31.08
C ALA A 74 1.26 -2.82 -30.31
N THR A 75 -0.05 -2.67 -30.46
CA THR A 75 -0.83 -1.65 -29.73
C THR A 75 -0.80 -1.88 -28.23
N LEU A 76 -0.89 -3.13 -27.76
CA LEU A 76 -0.77 -3.47 -26.34
C LEU A 76 0.63 -3.08 -25.83
N VAL A 77 1.70 -3.51 -26.51
CA VAL A 77 3.08 -3.29 -26.07
C VAL A 77 3.42 -1.80 -26.06
N THR A 78 3.04 -1.05 -27.11
CA THR A 78 3.24 0.40 -27.15
C THR A 78 2.45 1.14 -26.10
N GLY A 79 1.21 0.76 -25.84
CA GLY A 79 0.38 1.37 -24.80
C GLY A 79 0.95 1.13 -23.39
N ILE A 80 1.35 -0.09 -23.08
CA ILE A 80 2.04 -0.41 -21.80
C ILE A 80 3.38 0.31 -21.74
N GLY A 81 4.17 0.28 -22.82
CA GLY A 81 5.47 0.94 -22.92
C GLY A 81 5.40 2.44 -22.70
N ALA A 82 4.39 3.11 -23.24
CA ALA A 82 4.18 4.55 -23.02
C ALA A 82 3.86 4.88 -21.56
N VAL A 83 2.94 4.12 -20.91
CA VAL A 83 2.57 4.33 -19.51
C VAL A 83 3.72 4.03 -18.57
N MET A 84 4.38 2.88 -18.73
CA MET A 84 5.50 2.48 -17.88
C MET A 84 6.76 3.28 -18.18
N GLY A 85 6.94 3.71 -19.43
CA GLY A 85 8.02 4.62 -19.86
C GLY A 85 7.87 6.00 -19.20
N ALA A 86 6.67 6.56 -19.16
CA ALA A 86 6.40 7.81 -18.45
C ALA A 86 6.70 7.67 -16.95
N LEU A 87 6.22 6.60 -16.31
CA LEU A 87 6.53 6.32 -14.90
C LEU A 87 8.03 6.21 -14.66
N ALA A 88 8.74 5.43 -15.50
CA ALA A 88 10.18 5.26 -15.38
C ALA A 88 10.94 6.56 -15.62
N ALA A 89 10.56 7.35 -16.63
CA ALA A 89 11.19 8.63 -16.93
C ALA A 89 11.08 9.59 -15.75
N TYR A 90 9.88 9.78 -15.20
CA TYR A 90 9.71 10.63 -14.04
C TYR A 90 10.47 10.08 -12.82
N ARG A 91 10.40 8.79 -12.55
CA ARG A 91 11.00 8.20 -11.36
C ARG A 91 12.53 8.15 -11.42
N TYR A 92 13.12 7.81 -12.55
CA TYR A 92 14.54 7.53 -12.68
C TYR A 92 15.36 8.65 -13.35
N LEU A 93 14.76 9.47 -14.20
CA LEU A 93 15.46 10.54 -14.91
C LEU A 93 15.22 11.92 -14.28
N VAL A 94 14.00 12.21 -13.80
CA VAL A 94 13.65 13.52 -13.29
C VAL A 94 13.86 13.61 -11.77
N TYR A 95 13.58 12.51 -11.03
CA TYR A 95 13.45 12.53 -9.57
C TYR A 95 14.59 11.87 -8.79
N ALA A 96 15.59 11.31 -9.45
CA ALA A 96 16.57 10.50 -8.78
C ALA A 96 17.99 11.06 -8.87
N PRO A 97 18.34 12.12 -8.13
CA PRO A 97 19.73 12.39 -7.84
C PRO A 97 20.26 11.22 -6.99
N GLY A 98 21.12 10.37 -7.57
CA GLY A 98 21.64 9.15 -6.95
C GLY A 98 20.91 7.85 -7.30
N SER A 99 20.14 7.81 -8.39
CA SER A 99 19.51 6.58 -8.87
C SER A 99 20.51 5.53 -9.33
N MET A 100 20.09 4.24 -9.28
CA MET A 100 20.82 3.09 -9.83
C MET A 100 21.32 3.27 -11.27
N LEU A 101 20.62 4.06 -12.08
CA LEU A 101 20.94 4.29 -13.50
C LEU A 101 22.03 5.33 -13.71
N VAL A 102 22.35 6.13 -12.70
CA VAL A 102 23.45 7.11 -12.75
C VAL A 102 24.70 6.46 -12.17
N LEU A 103 25.33 5.60 -12.96
CA LEU A 103 26.67 5.05 -12.69
C LEU A 103 27.70 6.17 -12.87
N GLY A 104 27.86 7.06 -11.90
CA GLY A 104 28.92 8.06 -12.02
C GLY A 104 28.65 9.46 -11.44
N GLY A 105 27.78 9.57 -10.44
CA GLY A 105 27.36 10.86 -9.89
C GLY A 105 26.31 11.53 -10.78
N ALA A 106 25.28 12.06 -10.16
CA ALA A 106 24.26 12.80 -10.93
C ALA A 106 24.94 13.94 -11.66
N PRO A 107 24.89 14.04 -13.01
CA PRO A 107 25.26 15.27 -13.66
C PRO A 107 24.32 16.34 -13.09
N GLU A 108 24.88 17.38 -12.47
CA GLU A 108 24.14 18.62 -12.31
C GLU A 108 23.77 19.05 -13.74
N ILE A 109 22.50 18.85 -14.11
CA ILE A 109 22.01 19.40 -15.38
C ILE A 109 21.95 20.90 -15.13
N PRO A 110 22.83 21.72 -15.74
CA PRO A 110 22.80 23.15 -15.57
C PRO A 110 21.44 23.65 -16.08
N GLY A 111 20.66 24.29 -15.19
CA GLY A 111 19.33 24.76 -15.53
C GLY A 111 18.19 23.79 -15.24
N ALA A 112 18.47 22.61 -14.65
CA ALA A 112 17.39 21.83 -14.03
C ALA A 112 16.81 22.68 -12.88
N PRO A 113 15.49 22.93 -12.85
CA PRO A 113 14.91 23.67 -11.76
C PRO A 113 15.24 22.93 -10.47
N ALA A 114 15.63 23.70 -9.45
CA ALA A 114 15.84 23.19 -8.10
C ALA A 114 14.66 22.31 -7.68
N ALA A 115 14.89 21.32 -6.86
CA ALA A 115 14.05 20.17 -6.47
C ALA A 115 12.59 20.46 -6.03
N ASP A 116 11.96 21.50 -6.55
CA ASP A 116 10.57 21.89 -6.30
C ASP A 116 9.54 21.21 -7.23
N HIS A 117 9.99 20.35 -8.14
CA HIS A 117 9.04 19.61 -8.97
C HIS A 117 8.65 18.32 -8.27
N ALA A 118 7.53 18.38 -7.55
CA ALA A 118 6.95 17.23 -6.90
C ALA A 118 6.66 16.11 -7.92
N PHE A 119 6.95 14.83 -7.55
CA PHE A 119 6.62 13.67 -8.40
C PHE A 119 5.13 13.73 -8.78
N PRO A 120 4.74 13.50 -10.07
CA PRO A 120 3.36 13.66 -10.51
C PRO A 120 2.39 12.90 -9.62
N LEU A 121 1.38 13.61 -9.11
CA LEU A 121 0.41 13.06 -8.17
C LEU A 121 -0.22 11.77 -8.70
N GLY A 122 -0.06 10.68 -7.96
CA GLY A 122 -0.69 9.40 -8.26
C GLY A 122 -0.14 8.66 -9.48
N LEU A 123 0.91 9.16 -10.17
CA LEU A 123 1.47 8.53 -11.38
C LEU A 123 1.75 7.04 -11.17
N SER A 124 2.32 6.65 -10.04
CA SER A 124 2.58 5.25 -9.72
C SER A 124 1.31 4.41 -9.66
N PHE A 125 0.22 4.93 -9.10
CA PHE A 125 -1.03 4.20 -8.90
C PHE A 125 -1.89 4.16 -10.15
N TYR A 126 -2.10 5.32 -10.82
CA TYR A 126 -2.91 5.32 -12.02
C TYR A 126 -2.22 4.61 -13.20
N SER A 127 -0.88 4.55 -13.25
CA SER A 127 -0.16 3.75 -14.24
C SER A 127 -0.50 2.26 -14.13
N LEU A 128 -0.54 1.70 -12.92
CA LEU A 128 -0.94 0.31 -12.71
C LEU A 128 -2.40 0.07 -13.12
N ARG A 129 -3.29 1.04 -12.87
CA ARG A 129 -4.70 0.99 -13.24
C ARG A 129 -4.87 0.99 -14.77
N LEU A 130 -4.13 1.86 -15.46
CA LEU A 130 -4.12 1.95 -16.93
C LEU A 130 -3.58 0.67 -17.59
N VAL A 131 -2.46 0.14 -17.07
CA VAL A 131 -1.86 -1.12 -17.56
C VAL A 131 -2.84 -2.29 -17.35
N ALA A 132 -3.43 -2.41 -16.15
CA ALA A 132 -4.40 -3.46 -15.86
C ALA A 132 -5.58 -3.41 -16.83
N TYR A 133 -6.16 -2.23 -17.06
CA TYR A 133 -7.27 -2.05 -17.97
C TYR A 133 -6.91 -2.47 -19.41
N LEU A 134 -5.77 -2.04 -19.93
CA LEU A 134 -5.36 -2.36 -21.30
C LEU A 134 -5.12 -3.86 -21.49
N VAL A 135 -4.50 -4.52 -20.48
CA VAL A 135 -4.30 -5.98 -20.49
C VAL A 135 -5.62 -6.73 -20.39
N ASP A 136 -6.56 -6.25 -19.58
CA ASP A 136 -7.90 -6.87 -19.44
C ASP A 136 -8.69 -6.81 -20.75
N VAL A 137 -8.63 -5.69 -21.48
CA VAL A 137 -9.21 -5.57 -22.83
C VAL A 137 -8.51 -6.50 -23.81
N TYR A 138 -7.18 -6.58 -23.78
CA TYR A 138 -6.42 -7.49 -24.62
C TYR A 138 -6.77 -8.98 -24.37
N ARG A 139 -6.94 -9.37 -23.11
CA ARG A 139 -7.35 -10.74 -22.73
C ARG A 139 -8.81 -11.05 -23.06
N GLY A 140 -9.60 -10.04 -23.42
CA GLY A 140 -11.03 -10.20 -23.66
C GLY A 140 -11.87 -10.40 -22.40
N THR A 141 -11.28 -10.17 -21.23
CA THR A 141 -11.99 -10.24 -19.94
C THR A 141 -12.94 -9.05 -19.74
N ARG A 142 -12.75 -8.00 -20.54
CA ARG A 142 -13.59 -6.81 -20.58
C ARG A 142 -13.60 -6.19 -21.98
N ALA A 143 -14.76 -5.68 -22.40
CA ALA A 143 -14.87 -4.81 -23.58
C ALA A 143 -14.26 -3.42 -23.29
N ALA A 144 -13.72 -2.77 -24.32
CA ALA A 144 -13.20 -1.41 -24.20
C ALA A 144 -14.33 -0.43 -23.85
N GLU A 145 -14.09 0.44 -22.88
CA GLU A 145 -15.06 1.46 -22.45
C GLU A 145 -15.37 2.42 -23.61
N ARG A 146 -16.65 2.72 -23.82
CA ARG A 146 -17.12 3.58 -24.92
C ARG A 146 -17.25 5.05 -24.51
N HIS A 147 -17.39 5.32 -23.23
CA HIS A 147 -17.60 6.64 -22.68
C HIS A 147 -16.32 7.19 -22.05
N ALA A 148 -15.67 8.16 -22.73
CA ALA A 148 -14.40 8.74 -22.28
C ALA A 148 -14.49 9.35 -20.87
N VAL A 149 -15.60 9.97 -20.52
CA VAL A 149 -15.82 10.58 -19.19
C VAL A 149 -15.86 9.51 -18.09
N ARG A 150 -16.52 8.37 -18.34
CA ARG A 150 -16.52 7.24 -17.39
C ARG A 150 -15.12 6.66 -17.22
N PHE A 151 -14.38 6.56 -18.34
CA PHE A 151 -13.00 6.08 -18.27
C PHE A 151 -12.10 7.05 -17.50
N PHE A 152 -12.25 8.37 -17.74
CA PHE A 152 -11.54 9.38 -16.96
C PHE A 152 -11.88 9.28 -15.46
N ALA A 153 -13.17 9.22 -15.11
CA ALA A 153 -13.61 9.08 -13.71
C ALA A 153 -13.06 7.79 -13.05
N PHE A 154 -12.96 6.70 -13.79
CA PHE A 154 -12.37 5.45 -13.32
C PHE A 154 -10.87 5.60 -13.00
N VAL A 155 -10.10 6.23 -13.91
CA VAL A 155 -8.65 6.34 -13.73
C VAL A 155 -8.28 7.40 -12.71
N ALA A 156 -8.95 8.55 -12.75
CA ALA A 156 -8.61 9.75 -11.99
C ALA A 156 -9.38 9.89 -10.67
N LEU A 157 -10.16 8.89 -10.23
CA LEU A 157 -11.03 9.01 -9.06
C LEU A 157 -10.29 9.62 -7.86
N PHE A 158 -10.72 10.81 -7.44
CA PHE A 158 -10.04 11.61 -6.43
C PHE A 158 -9.86 10.95 -5.06
N LEU A 159 -10.70 9.95 -4.73
CA LEU A 159 -10.57 9.18 -3.49
C LEU A 159 -9.33 8.27 -3.48
N GLU A 160 -8.84 7.87 -4.66
CA GLU A 160 -7.87 6.79 -4.80
C GLU A 160 -6.61 7.19 -5.53
N ILE A 161 -6.62 8.36 -6.20
CA ILE A 161 -5.58 8.72 -7.15
C ILE A 161 -4.21 8.84 -6.51
N GLU A 162 -4.13 9.28 -5.25
CA GLU A 162 -2.85 9.46 -4.54
C GLU A 162 -2.22 8.12 -4.15
N SER A 163 -2.94 7.29 -3.36
CA SER A 163 -2.47 5.98 -2.85
C SER A 163 -3.61 5.06 -2.45
N GLY A 164 -4.78 5.22 -3.05
CA GLY A 164 -5.94 4.39 -2.77
C GLY A 164 -5.81 2.96 -3.29
N PRO A 165 -6.82 2.12 -3.03
CA PRO A 165 -6.87 0.79 -3.61
C PRO A 165 -6.78 0.83 -5.14
N ILE A 166 -5.99 -0.07 -5.74
CA ILE A 166 -5.86 -0.18 -7.20
C ILE A 166 -7.07 -0.93 -7.75
N GLU A 167 -8.14 -0.17 -8.02
CA GLU A 167 -9.39 -0.75 -8.48
C GLU A 167 -9.31 -1.36 -9.88
N ARG A 168 -10.07 -2.44 -10.06
CA ARG A 168 -10.26 -3.05 -11.38
C ARG A 168 -11.40 -2.37 -12.12
N ALA A 169 -11.23 -2.19 -13.41
CA ALA A 169 -12.25 -1.62 -14.28
C ALA A 169 -13.56 -2.42 -14.27
N THR A 170 -13.46 -3.74 -14.10
CA THR A 170 -14.63 -4.64 -13.98
C THR A 170 -15.45 -4.37 -12.73
N ALA A 171 -14.83 -3.91 -11.64
CA ALA A 171 -15.51 -3.65 -10.38
C ALA A 171 -16.00 -2.19 -10.27
N LEU A 172 -15.18 -1.21 -10.67
CA LEU A 172 -15.49 0.21 -10.42
C LEU A 172 -16.32 0.86 -11.54
N LEU A 173 -16.04 0.59 -12.83
CA LEU A 173 -16.74 1.26 -13.94
C LEU A 173 -18.27 1.10 -13.89
N PRO A 174 -18.87 -0.06 -13.56
CA PRO A 174 -20.33 -0.16 -13.44
C PRO A 174 -20.88 0.79 -12.38
N GLN A 175 -20.22 0.90 -11.23
CA GLN A 175 -20.67 1.70 -10.08
C GLN A 175 -20.71 3.21 -10.37
N LEU A 176 -19.92 3.69 -11.35
CA LEU A 176 -19.86 5.12 -11.67
C LEU A 176 -21.17 5.67 -12.26
N THR A 177 -22.04 4.80 -12.74
CA THR A 177 -23.36 5.17 -13.30
C THR A 177 -24.54 4.56 -12.52
N GLU A 178 -24.26 3.67 -11.58
CA GLU A 178 -25.28 3.14 -10.68
C GLU A 178 -25.77 4.23 -9.73
N THR A 179 -27.07 4.25 -9.46
CA THR A 179 -27.70 5.15 -8.50
C THR A 179 -28.09 4.35 -7.26
N PRO A 180 -27.17 4.17 -6.30
CA PRO A 180 -27.50 3.42 -5.09
C PRO A 180 -28.55 4.18 -4.27
N ALA A 181 -29.53 3.46 -3.73
CA ALA A 181 -30.46 4.01 -2.77
C ALA A 181 -29.72 4.58 -1.55
N PHE A 182 -30.29 5.62 -0.95
CA PHE A 182 -29.75 6.13 0.29
C PHE A 182 -29.82 5.06 1.39
N ASP A 183 -28.68 4.81 2.03
CA ASP A 183 -28.55 3.84 3.12
C ASP A 183 -27.78 4.50 4.28
N SER A 184 -28.50 4.85 5.33
CA SER A 184 -27.94 5.46 6.53
C SER A 184 -26.91 4.56 7.23
N ALA A 185 -27.09 3.24 7.13
CA ALA A 185 -26.16 2.27 7.70
C ALA A 185 -24.82 2.27 6.95
N ARG A 186 -24.86 2.37 5.62
CA ARG A 186 -23.67 2.50 4.78
C ARG A 186 -22.93 3.80 5.04
N VAL A 187 -23.65 4.93 5.09
CA VAL A 187 -23.08 6.26 5.39
C VAL A 187 -22.44 6.28 6.79
N SER A 188 -23.16 5.79 7.80
CA SER A 188 -22.61 5.69 9.17
C SER A 188 -21.36 4.81 9.24
N SER A 189 -21.36 3.67 8.56
CA SER A 189 -20.17 2.79 8.45
C SER A 189 -18.99 3.52 7.82
N GLY A 190 -19.25 4.27 6.72
CA GLY A 190 -18.24 5.07 6.03
C GLY A 190 -17.62 6.15 6.94
N LEU A 191 -18.47 6.89 7.67
CA LEU A 191 -18.00 7.93 8.60
C LEU A 191 -17.17 7.36 9.76
N ILE A 192 -17.61 6.23 10.35
CA ILE A 192 -16.82 5.53 11.37
C ILE A 192 -15.45 5.13 10.80
N ARG A 193 -15.42 4.63 9.57
CA ARG A 193 -14.19 4.20 8.93
C ARG A 193 -13.24 5.37 8.65
N ILE A 194 -13.77 6.49 8.16
CA ILE A 194 -12.97 7.73 7.97
C ILE A 194 -12.37 8.16 9.31
N THR A 195 -13.19 8.26 10.36
CA THR A 195 -12.74 8.67 11.69
C THR A 195 -11.65 7.74 12.24
N TRP A 196 -11.81 6.42 12.06
CA TRP A 196 -10.80 5.43 12.44
C TRP A 196 -9.50 5.60 11.65
N GLY A 197 -9.58 5.87 10.34
CA GLY A 197 -8.42 6.17 9.49
C GLY A 197 -7.70 7.43 9.95
N VAL A 198 -8.42 8.53 10.15
CA VAL A 198 -7.84 9.79 10.66
C VAL A 198 -7.16 9.56 12.01
N PHE A 199 -7.81 8.87 12.95
CA PHE A 199 -7.23 8.54 14.24
C PHE A 199 -5.90 7.78 14.11
N LYS A 200 -5.85 6.72 13.31
CA LYS A 200 -4.63 5.94 13.07
C LYS A 200 -3.48 6.81 12.54
N LYS A 201 -3.78 7.72 11.62
CA LYS A 201 -2.79 8.62 11.01
C LYS A 201 -2.29 9.65 12.01
N VAL A 202 -3.17 10.55 12.47
CA VAL A 202 -2.74 11.75 13.20
C VAL A 202 -2.40 11.50 14.67
N VAL A 203 -2.95 10.45 15.29
CA VAL A 203 -2.72 10.15 16.72
C VAL A 203 -1.65 9.08 16.94
N ILE A 204 -1.36 8.23 15.93
CA ILE A 204 -0.42 7.13 16.13
C ILE A 204 0.71 7.16 15.12
N ALA A 205 0.42 7.05 13.81
CA ALA A 205 1.45 6.91 12.79
C ALA A 205 2.42 8.11 12.75
N ASP A 206 1.90 9.34 12.85
CA ASP A 206 2.71 10.57 12.84
C ASP A 206 3.54 10.76 14.12
N TYR A 207 3.13 10.15 15.24
CA TYR A 207 3.97 10.10 16.43
C TYR A 207 5.09 9.09 16.31
N LEU A 208 4.83 7.91 15.73
CA LEU A 208 5.86 6.91 15.46
C LEU A 208 6.87 7.38 14.41
N ALA A 209 6.48 8.29 13.52
CA ALA A 209 7.34 8.81 12.47
C ALA A 209 8.58 9.56 13.03
N LEU A 210 8.44 10.27 14.15
CA LEU A 210 9.52 11.09 14.72
C LEU A 210 10.72 10.25 15.17
N PRO A 211 10.54 9.26 16.09
CA PRO A 211 11.65 8.44 16.54
C PRO A 211 12.24 7.59 15.41
N VAL A 212 11.41 7.11 14.49
CA VAL A 212 11.89 6.38 13.32
C VAL A 212 12.77 7.25 12.44
N ALA A 213 12.36 8.50 12.17
CA ALA A 213 13.17 9.42 11.38
C ALA A 213 14.50 9.76 12.05
N ALA A 214 14.51 10.00 13.36
CA ALA A 214 15.72 10.30 14.13
C ALA A 214 16.73 9.15 14.07
N VAL A 215 16.29 7.92 14.32
CA VAL A 215 17.16 6.74 14.36
C VAL A 215 17.67 6.35 12.96
N TYR A 216 16.79 6.30 11.97
CA TYR A 216 17.18 5.95 10.60
C TYR A 216 17.95 7.05 9.88
N GLY A 217 17.90 8.30 10.39
CA GLY A 217 18.75 9.40 9.90
C GLY A 217 20.22 9.27 10.31
N HIS A 218 20.49 8.67 11.47
CA HIS A 218 21.85 8.53 12.03
C HIS A 218 22.04 7.18 12.73
N PRO A 219 21.95 6.03 12.02
CA PRO A 219 21.88 4.71 12.65
C PRO A 219 23.12 4.34 13.46
N ALA A 220 24.31 4.82 13.07
CA ALA A 220 25.56 4.53 13.76
C ALA A 220 25.64 5.10 15.19
N GLY A 221 24.83 6.13 15.52
CA GLY A 221 24.77 6.75 16.83
C GLY A 221 23.91 6.03 17.87
N HIS A 222 23.29 4.89 17.50
CA HIS A 222 22.28 4.24 18.35
C HIS A 222 22.67 2.82 18.74
N SER A 223 22.26 2.40 19.96
CA SER A 223 22.43 1.02 20.42
C SER A 223 21.51 0.06 19.63
N GLY A 224 21.89 -1.23 19.60
CA GLY A 224 21.08 -2.24 18.90
C GLY A 224 19.66 -2.36 19.42
N ALA A 225 19.42 -2.11 20.72
CA ALA A 225 18.08 -2.02 21.29
C ALA A 225 17.23 -0.92 20.64
N VAL A 226 17.81 0.27 20.50
CA VAL A 226 17.14 1.44 19.89
C VAL A 226 16.86 1.18 18.41
N LEU A 227 17.83 0.58 17.69
CA LEU A 227 17.67 0.19 16.30
C LEU A 227 16.53 -0.84 16.12
N LEU A 228 16.44 -1.83 17.00
CA LEU A 228 15.37 -2.82 17.00
C LEU A 228 14.00 -2.17 17.28
N LEU A 229 13.91 -1.34 18.31
CA LEU A 229 12.67 -0.62 18.66
C LEU A 229 12.23 0.30 17.53
N ALA A 230 13.14 1.03 16.90
CA ALA A 230 12.83 1.89 15.76
C ALA A 230 12.36 1.08 14.54
N THR A 231 12.93 -0.11 14.31
CA THR A 231 12.50 -1.01 13.23
C THR A 231 11.09 -1.54 13.47
N VAL A 232 10.76 -1.95 14.69
CA VAL A 232 9.41 -2.36 15.08
C VAL A 232 8.44 -1.18 14.98
N ALA A 233 8.84 -0.01 15.47
CA ALA A 233 8.04 1.22 15.35
C ALA A 233 7.77 1.58 13.88
N PHE A 234 8.77 1.45 12.99
CA PHE A 234 8.58 1.66 11.56
C PHE A 234 7.58 0.68 10.94
N ALA A 235 7.64 -0.61 11.30
CA ALA A 235 6.68 -1.59 10.80
C ALA A 235 5.24 -1.16 11.13
N PHE A 236 4.97 -0.71 12.36
CA PHE A 236 3.64 -0.23 12.75
C PHE A 236 3.31 1.15 12.15
N GLN A 237 4.28 2.06 12.08
CA GLN A 237 4.10 3.34 11.40
C GLN A 237 3.63 3.11 9.95
N LEU A 238 4.34 2.28 9.19
CA LEU A 238 4.03 1.99 7.79
C LEU A 238 2.62 1.38 7.64
N TYR A 239 2.28 0.41 8.50
CA TYR A 239 0.95 -0.22 8.49
C TYR A 239 -0.16 0.78 8.80
N LEU A 240 -0.01 1.54 9.89
CA LEU A 240 -1.06 2.45 10.36
C LEU A 240 -1.23 3.63 9.41
N ASP A 241 -0.15 4.19 8.90
CA ASP A 241 -0.16 5.28 7.93
C ASP A 241 -0.89 4.88 6.64
N PHE A 242 -0.47 3.80 6.02
CA PHE A 242 -1.03 3.38 4.73
C PHE A 242 -2.44 2.78 4.86
N SER A 243 -2.71 2.01 5.91
CA SER A 243 -4.07 1.53 6.15
C SER A 243 -5.03 2.66 6.54
N ALA A 244 -4.53 3.75 7.14
CA ALA A 244 -5.32 4.94 7.41
C ALA A 244 -5.83 5.60 6.11
N TYR A 245 -4.94 5.80 5.14
CA TYR A 245 -5.35 6.30 3.82
C TYR A 245 -6.41 5.41 3.18
N ALA A 246 -6.18 4.09 3.18
CA ALA A 246 -7.13 3.14 2.62
C ALA A 246 -8.50 3.20 3.32
N ASP A 247 -8.52 3.34 4.66
CA ASP A 247 -9.77 3.46 5.41
C ASP A 247 -10.51 4.77 5.11
N ILE A 248 -9.78 5.89 4.95
CA ILE A 248 -10.38 7.17 4.57
C ILE A 248 -10.97 7.07 3.16
N ALA A 249 -10.22 6.53 2.19
CA ALA A 249 -10.68 6.39 0.81
C ALA A 249 -11.91 5.47 0.71
N ILE A 250 -11.86 4.29 1.34
CA ILE A 250 -12.97 3.33 1.32
C ILE A 250 -14.18 3.88 2.08
N GLY A 251 -13.96 4.52 3.23
CA GLY A 251 -15.04 5.15 4.00
C GLY A 251 -15.72 6.27 3.23
N ALA A 252 -14.95 7.14 2.55
CA ALA A 252 -15.50 8.17 1.70
C ALA A 252 -16.22 7.56 0.48
N GLY A 253 -15.69 6.51 -0.12
CA GLY A 253 -16.37 5.73 -1.14
C GLY A 253 -17.75 5.24 -0.66
N GLN A 254 -17.82 4.67 0.54
CA GLN A 254 -19.09 4.21 1.14
C GLN A 254 -20.10 5.35 1.29
N VAL A 255 -19.66 6.54 1.74
CA VAL A 255 -20.51 7.74 1.83
C VAL A 255 -21.05 8.13 0.46
N LEU A 256 -20.21 8.10 -0.58
CA LEU A 256 -20.59 8.43 -1.97
C LEU A 256 -21.38 7.30 -2.68
N GLY A 257 -21.55 6.16 -2.03
CA GLY A 257 -22.24 5.01 -2.61
C GLY A 257 -21.37 4.17 -3.54
N LEU A 258 -20.06 4.25 -3.38
CA LEU A 258 -19.07 3.42 -4.08
C LEU A 258 -18.53 2.35 -3.14
N LYS A 259 -18.37 1.14 -3.65
CA LYS A 259 -17.73 0.03 -2.94
C LYS A 259 -16.31 -0.14 -3.46
N LEU A 260 -15.33 0.29 -2.67
CA LEU A 260 -13.92 0.15 -3.00
C LEU A 260 -13.32 -1.11 -2.36
N THR A 261 -12.23 -1.60 -2.94
CA THR A 261 -11.56 -2.84 -2.54
C THR A 261 -10.85 -2.68 -1.20
N GLU A 262 -11.01 -3.68 -0.31
CA GLU A 262 -10.24 -3.74 0.93
C GLU A 262 -8.75 -3.86 0.63
N ASN A 263 -7.94 -2.98 1.25
CA ASN A 263 -6.51 -2.95 0.97
C ASN A 263 -5.66 -3.57 2.09
N PHE A 264 -6.20 -3.63 3.31
CA PHE A 264 -5.52 -4.21 4.48
C PHE A 264 -6.47 -5.08 5.30
N ARG A 265 -5.96 -6.22 5.76
CA ARG A 265 -6.71 -7.13 6.64
C ARG A 265 -5.80 -7.65 7.75
N ARG A 266 -5.47 -6.77 8.72
CA ARG A 266 -4.64 -7.12 9.90
C ARG A 266 -3.38 -7.94 9.52
N PRO A 267 -2.47 -7.39 8.71
CA PRO A 267 -1.41 -8.15 8.05
C PRO A 267 -0.40 -8.78 9.02
N TYR A 268 -0.15 -8.19 10.17
CA TYR A 268 0.83 -8.70 11.14
C TYR A 268 0.33 -9.87 11.97
N PHE A 269 -0.94 -10.28 11.82
CA PHE A 269 -1.44 -11.56 12.34
C PHE A 269 -1.25 -12.73 11.35
N ALA A 270 -0.61 -12.51 10.23
CA ALA A 270 -0.30 -13.55 9.25
C ALA A 270 0.76 -14.53 9.77
N SER A 271 0.48 -15.83 9.70
CA SER A 271 1.38 -16.88 10.15
C SER A 271 2.44 -17.30 9.12
N THR A 272 2.38 -16.73 7.90
CA THR A 272 3.36 -16.95 6.83
C THR A 272 3.49 -15.69 5.97
N VAL A 273 4.63 -15.52 5.28
CA VAL A 273 4.84 -14.41 4.36
C VAL A 273 3.83 -14.43 3.19
N ALA A 274 3.44 -15.61 2.71
CA ALA A 274 2.40 -15.71 1.69
C ALA A 274 1.03 -15.22 2.19
N GLU A 275 0.67 -15.55 3.43
CA GLU A 275 -0.54 -15.04 4.07
C GLU A 275 -0.46 -13.53 4.32
N PHE A 276 0.73 -13.00 4.67
CA PHE A 276 0.96 -11.56 4.81
C PHE A 276 0.61 -10.81 3.53
N TRP A 277 1.09 -11.23 2.37
CA TRP A 277 0.78 -10.60 1.08
C TRP A 277 -0.69 -10.74 0.67
N ASN A 278 -1.44 -11.69 1.20
CA ASN A 278 -2.90 -11.77 1.04
C ASN A 278 -3.67 -10.79 1.96
N ARG A 279 -2.97 -10.15 2.91
CA ARG A 279 -3.54 -9.24 3.91
C ARG A 279 -2.97 -7.81 3.83
N TRP A 280 -1.82 -7.64 3.17
CA TRP A 280 -1.09 -6.40 2.97
C TRP A 280 -1.26 -5.89 1.55
N HIS A 281 -1.66 -4.61 1.41
CA HIS A 281 -1.83 -3.95 0.11
C HIS A 281 -2.50 -4.87 -0.93
N ILE A 282 -3.67 -5.38 -0.55
CA ILE A 282 -4.36 -6.49 -1.22
C ILE A 282 -4.59 -6.20 -2.71
N SER A 283 -5.00 -4.96 -3.04
CA SER A 283 -5.23 -4.55 -4.43
C SER A 283 -3.95 -4.63 -5.28
N PHE A 284 -2.81 -4.19 -4.74
CA PHE A 284 -1.51 -4.29 -5.38
C PHE A 284 -0.99 -5.73 -5.46
N SER A 285 -1.12 -6.50 -4.38
CA SER A 285 -0.74 -7.92 -4.34
C SER A 285 -1.51 -8.74 -5.38
N HIS A 286 -2.81 -8.48 -5.56
CA HIS A 286 -3.61 -9.09 -6.62
C HIS A 286 -3.19 -8.60 -8.00
N TRP A 287 -2.82 -7.29 -8.14
CA TRP A 287 -2.29 -6.77 -9.39
C TRP A 287 -1.00 -7.48 -9.79
N LEU A 288 -0.05 -7.59 -8.87
CA LEU A 288 1.21 -8.30 -9.08
C LEU A 288 0.98 -9.76 -9.47
N ARG A 289 0.06 -10.47 -8.80
CA ARG A 289 -0.29 -11.85 -9.12
C ARG A 289 -0.81 -11.98 -10.55
N ASP A 290 -1.79 -11.14 -10.93
CA ASP A 290 -2.54 -11.32 -12.18
C ASP A 290 -1.78 -10.86 -13.42
N TYR A 291 -0.92 -9.83 -13.28
CA TYR A 291 -0.24 -9.19 -14.41
C TYR A 291 1.26 -9.46 -14.48
N LEU A 292 1.89 -9.96 -13.42
CA LEU A 292 3.29 -10.33 -13.41
C LEU A 292 3.52 -11.80 -13.03
N PHE A 293 3.09 -12.21 -11.85
CA PHE A 293 3.40 -13.53 -11.33
C PHE A 293 2.89 -14.66 -12.24
N LEU A 294 1.60 -14.67 -12.57
CA LEU A 294 1.01 -15.71 -13.42
C LEU A 294 1.61 -15.72 -14.83
N PRO A 295 1.74 -14.59 -15.54
CA PRO A 295 2.42 -14.56 -16.85
C PRO A 295 3.85 -15.08 -16.80
N VAL A 296 4.65 -14.69 -15.79
CA VAL A 296 6.04 -15.16 -15.65
C VAL A 296 6.06 -16.67 -15.34
N ALA A 297 5.17 -17.17 -14.46
CA ALA A 297 5.09 -18.60 -14.15
C ALA A 297 4.77 -19.44 -15.41
N TYR A 298 3.79 -19.01 -16.22
CA TYR A 298 3.45 -19.66 -17.48
C TYR A 298 4.56 -19.55 -18.53
N ALA A 299 5.25 -18.43 -18.61
CA ALA A 299 6.39 -18.26 -19.51
C ALA A 299 7.55 -19.18 -19.11
N THR A 300 7.83 -19.31 -17.81
CA THR A 300 8.85 -20.20 -17.26
C THR A 300 8.54 -21.66 -17.59
N ASP A 301 7.31 -22.12 -17.41
CA ASP A 301 6.89 -23.50 -17.74
C ASP A 301 7.14 -23.80 -19.23
N ARG A 302 6.77 -22.86 -20.11
CA ARG A 302 6.98 -23.03 -21.56
C ARG A 302 8.45 -22.99 -21.96
N ALA A 303 9.22 -22.04 -21.42
CA ALA A 303 10.63 -21.83 -21.80
C ALA A 303 11.53 -23.01 -21.38
N PHE A 304 11.32 -23.56 -20.21
CA PHE A 304 12.13 -24.66 -19.68
C PHE A 304 11.61 -26.05 -20.02
N GLY A 305 10.46 -26.19 -20.69
CA GLY A 305 9.85 -27.48 -21.04
C GLY A 305 9.63 -28.37 -19.81
N LEU A 306 9.21 -27.77 -18.72
CA LEU A 306 9.16 -28.40 -17.38
C LEU A 306 8.20 -29.61 -17.29
N ARG A 307 7.40 -29.86 -18.32
CA ARG A 307 6.54 -31.06 -18.42
C ARG A 307 7.33 -32.39 -18.41
N ARG A 308 8.66 -32.33 -18.69
CA ARG A 308 9.54 -33.51 -18.70
C ARG A 308 10.14 -33.86 -17.34
N ILE A 309 9.94 -33.02 -16.33
CA ILE A 309 10.45 -33.25 -14.98
C ILE A 309 9.31 -33.53 -14.01
N ARG A 310 9.67 -33.96 -12.79
CA ARG A 310 8.67 -34.23 -11.75
C ARG A 310 7.77 -33.01 -11.53
N PRO A 311 6.43 -33.15 -11.55
CA PRO A 311 5.49 -32.01 -11.49
C PRO A 311 5.74 -31.05 -10.31
N ARG A 312 6.15 -31.61 -9.18
CA ARG A 312 6.48 -30.82 -8.00
C ARG A 312 7.72 -29.94 -8.20
N THR A 313 8.76 -30.45 -8.84
CA THR A 313 9.99 -29.68 -9.12
C THR A 313 9.68 -28.58 -10.12
N ALA A 314 8.91 -28.89 -11.17
CA ALA A 314 8.42 -27.92 -12.13
C ALA A 314 7.65 -26.77 -11.46
N ASP A 315 6.69 -27.12 -10.61
CA ASP A 315 5.90 -26.15 -9.84
C ASP A 315 6.78 -25.26 -8.92
N LEU A 316 7.78 -25.82 -8.27
CA LEU A 316 8.70 -25.05 -7.42
C LEU A 316 9.58 -24.09 -8.23
N ILE A 317 10.06 -24.52 -9.41
CA ILE A 317 10.84 -23.66 -10.31
C ILE A 317 9.97 -22.51 -10.83
N CYS A 318 8.80 -22.82 -11.38
CA CYS A 318 7.86 -21.79 -11.89
C CYS A 318 7.49 -20.79 -10.80
N PHE A 319 7.16 -21.29 -9.62
CA PHE A 319 6.82 -20.45 -8.48
C PHE A 319 8.01 -19.57 -8.04
N GLY A 320 9.20 -20.15 -7.89
CA GLY A 320 10.39 -19.45 -7.42
C GLY A 320 10.80 -18.32 -8.39
N VAL A 321 10.89 -18.63 -9.68
CA VAL A 321 11.20 -17.64 -10.72
C VAL A 321 10.15 -16.53 -10.72
N ALA A 322 8.87 -16.89 -10.73
CA ALA A 322 7.79 -15.91 -10.74
C ALA A 322 7.76 -15.05 -9.47
N ALA A 323 7.95 -15.65 -8.28
CA ALA A 323 7.94 -14.92 -7.01
C ALA A 323 9.11 -13.92 -6.93
N VAL A 324 10.33 -14.36 -7.26
CA VAL A 324 11.52 -13.49 -7.20
C VAL A 324 11.40 -12.36 -8.22
N THR A 325 11.07 -12.68 -9.48
CA THR A 325 10.90 -11.65 -10.53
C THR A 325 9.82 -10.63 -10.16
N THR A 326 8.67 -11.10 -9.68
CA THR A 326 7.55 -10.23 -9.31
C THR A 326 7.91 -9.31 -8.15
N MET A 327 8.59 -9.82 -7.13
CA MET A 327 8.97 -9.02 -5.97
C MET A 327 10.12 -8.06 -6.27
N LEU A 328 11.03 -8.40 -7.16
CA LEU A 328 12.05 -7.46 -7.67
C LEU A 328 11.41 -6.29 -8.42
N VAL A 329 10.43 -6.58 -9.30
CA VAL A 329 9.68 -5.52 -10.00
C VAL A 329 8.88 -4.67 -9.02
N ALA A 330 8.30 -5.28 -7.98
CA ALA A 330 7.62 -4.52 -6.91
C ALA A 330 8.61 -3.59 -6.16
N GLY A 331 9.83 -4.05 -5.89
CA GLY A 331 10.87 -3.22 -5.30
C GLY A 331 11.24 -2.03 -6.18
N LEU A 332 11.48 -2.24 -7.47
CA LEU A 332 11.75 -1.18 -8.45
C LEU A 332 10.58 -0.19 -8.58
N TRP A 333 9.34 -0.65 -8.43
CA TRP A 333 8.18 0.21 -8.43
C TRP A 333 8.12 1.11 -7.18
N HIS A 334 8.59 0.65 -6.02
CA HIS A 334 8.64 1.44 -4.79
C HIS A 334 9.69 2.53 -4.81
N GLY A 335 10.85 2.31 -5.41
CA GLY A 335 11.90 3.35 -5.42
C GLY A 335 13.11 3.01 -6.27
N THR A 336 14.01 4.01 -6.39
CA THR A 336 15.19 3.98 -7.26
C THR A 336 16.46 3.50 -6.56
N SER A 337 16.41 3.32 -5.23
CA SER A 337 17.55 2.86 -4.44
C SER A 337 17.71 1.34 -4.49
N TRP A 338 18.95 0.86 -4.42
CA TRP A 338 19.27 -0.56 -4.26
C TRP A 338 18.62 -1.20 -3.03
N THR A 339 18.29 -0.41 -2.01
CA THR A 339 17.60 -0.90 -0.81
C THR A 339 16.23 -1.49 -1.15
N PHE A 340 15.49 -0.90 -2.12
CA PHE A 340 14.21 -1.45 -2.59
C PHE A 340 14.39 -2.73 -3.41
N VAL A 341 15.48 -2.85 -4.17
CA VAL A 341 15.78 -4.09 -4.91
C VAL A 341 16.07 -5.24 -3.95
N VAL A 342 16.88 -4.98 -2.91
CA VAL A 342 17.16 -5.96 -1.86
C VAL A 342 15.88 -6.33 -1.10
N TRP A 343 15.04 -5.34 -0.75
CA TRP A 343 13.74 -5.59 -0.13
C TRP A 343 12.86 -6.50 -0.99
N GLY A 344 12.76 -6.22 -2.28
CA GLY A 344 12.00 -7.05 -3.22
C GLY A 344 12.58 -8.47 -3.31
N GLY A 345 13.90 -8.59 -3.48
CA GLY A 345 14.62 -9.87 -3.53
C GLY A 345 14.38 -10.73 -2.29
N LEU A 346 14.47 -10.12 -1.10
CA LEU A 346 14.20 -10.80 0.18
C LEU A 346 12.77 -11.35 0.23
N ASN A 347 11.76 -10.55 -0.15
CA ASN A 347 10.37 -11.02 -0.18
C ASN A 347 10.17 -12.17 -1.17
N GLY A 348 10.78 -12.11 -2.35
CA GLY A 348 10.77 -13.20 -3.32
C GLY A 348 11.40 -14.49 -2.77
N VAL A 349 12.54 -14.36 -2.08
CA VAL A 349 13.22 -15.48 -1.39
C VAL A 349 12.35 -16.02 -0.26
N TYR A 350 11.74 -15.17 0.57
CA TYR A 350 10.86 -15.62 1.67
C TYR A 350 9.67 -16.43 1.15
N LEU A 351 9.03 -15.98 0.08
CA LEU A 351 7.92 -16.69 -0.55
C LEU A 351 8.37 -18.07 -1.07
N THR A 352 9.50 -18.10 -1.76
CA THR A 352 10.08 -19.33 -2.34
C THR A 352 10.50 -20.32 -1.25
N CYS A 353 11.25 -19.87 -0.25
CA CYS A 353 11.64 -20.69 0.90
C CYS A 353 10.43 -21.14 1.70
N GLY A 354 9.43 -20.28 1.87
CA GLY A 354 8.16 -20.62 2.51
C GLY A 354 7.46 -21.79 1.83
N ARG A 355 7.45 -21.85 0.50
CA ARG A 355 6.88 -22.95 -0.29
C ARG A 355 7.75 -24.21 -0.21
N LEU A 356 9.06 -24.08 -0.36
CA LEU A 356 10.02 -25.19 -0.27
C LEU A 356 9.95 -25.90 1.09
N THR A 357 9.91 -25.15 2.19
CA THR A 357 9.97 -25.67 3.55
C THR A 357 8.62 -26.12 4.12
N THR A 358 7.51 -25.99 3.38
CA THR A 358 6.16 -26.27 3.89
C THR A 358 6.03 -27.66 4.49
N ARG A 359 6.55 -28.70 3.82
CA ARG A 359 6.46 -30.10 4.32
C ARG A 359 7.33 -30.32 5.55
N TRP A 360 8.54 -29.76 5.57
CA TRP A 360 9.44 -29.87 6.72
C TRP A 360 8.83 -29.16 7.95
N ARG A 361 8.34 -27.96 7.78
CA ARG A 361 7.65 -27.23 8.86
C ARG A 361 6.42 -27.97 9.37
N SER A 362 5.62 -28.58 8.48
CA SER A 362 4.48 -29.40 8.89
C SER A 362 4.89 -30.60 9.73
N ARG A 363 5.96 -31.31 9.34
CA ARG A 363 6.52 -32.45 10.11
C ARG A 363 7.04 -32.01 11.48
N LEU A 364 7.75 -30.87 11.51
CA LEU A 364 8.25 -30.33 12.78
C LEU A 364 7.10 -30.01 13.75
N TRP A 365 6.04 -29.35 13.29
CA TRP A 365 4.88 -29.06 14.12
C TRP A 365 4.17 -30.31 14.61
N GLN A 366 4.07 -31.34 13.77
CA GLN A 366 3.52 -32.63 14.15
C GLN A 366 4.39 -33.32 15.23
N ALA A 367 5.71 -33.31 15.06
CA ALA A 367 6.65 -33.86 16.03
C ALA A 367 6.61 -33.17 17.39
N LEU A 368 6.32 -31.84 17.38
CA LEU A 368 6.12 -31.06 18.59
C LEU A 368 4.72 -31.19 19.20
N GLY A 369 3.86 -32.06 18.66
CA GLY A 369 2.49 -32.23 19.13
C GLY A 369 1.56 -31.03 18.90
N VAL A 370 1.99 -30.05 18.08
CA VAL A 370 1.21 -28.83 17.83
C VAL A 370 0.35 -29.00 16.58
N GLY A 371 -0.95 -29.19 16.78
CA GLY A 371 -1.93 -29.39 15.71
C GLY A 371 -2.09 -28.18 14.77
N THR A 372 -2.63 -28.44 13.58
CA THR A 372 -3.00 -27.37 12.63
C THR A 372 -4.13 -26.51 13.23
N GLY A 373 -3.94 -25.18 13.17
CA GLY A 373 -4.97 -24.24 13.64
C GLY A 373 -4.96 -23.92 15.14
N THR A 374 -4.05 -24.50 15.93
CA THR A 374 -3.91 -24.14 17.34
C THR A 374 -3.48 -22.68 17.51
N PRO A 375 -3.95 -21.96 18.55
CA PRO A 375 -3.54 -20.59 18.83
C PRO A 375 -2.04 -20.41 18.96
N VAL A 376 -1.35 -21.37 19.60
CA VAL A 376 0.10 -21.35 19.78
C VAL A 376 0.83 -21.37 18.43
N ARG A 377 0.42 -22.26 17.52
CA ARG A 377 1.01 -22.33 16.17
C ARG A 377 0.79 -21.04 15.38
N ARG A 378 -0.40 -20.45 15.50
CA ARG A 378 -0.72 -19.16 14.86
C ARG A 378 0.14 -18.04 15.42
N LEU A 379 0.26 -17.94 16.73
CA LEU A 379 1.06 -16.93 17.40
C LEU A 379 2.55 -17.03 17.02
N LEU A 380 3.15 -18.22 17.14
CA LEU A 380 4.56 -18.43 16.79
C LEU A 380 4.81 -18.20 15.29
N GLY A 381 3.86 -18.60 14.44
CA GLY A 381 3.90 -18.30 13.02
C GLY A 381 3.84 -16.80 12.72
N ALA A 382 2.98 -16.07 13.39
CA ALA A 382 2.84 -14.60 13.24
C ALA A 382 4.10 -13.87 13.74
N LEU A 383 4.63 -14.24 14.90
CA LEU A 383 5.87 -13.66 15.43
C LEU A 383 7.06 -13.91 14.50
N GLY A 384 7.22 -15.14 14.01
CA GLY A 384 8.27 -15.48 13.06
C GLY A 384 8.12 -14.75 11.73
N THR A 385 6.89 -14.65 11.21
CA THR A 385 6.61 -13.87 9.98
C THR A 385 6.91 -12.39 10.19
N PHE A 386 6.50 -11.81 11.31
CA PHE A 386 6.76 -10.42 11.65
C PHE A 386 8.25 -10.12 11.76
N ALA A 387 9.06 -11.03 12.35
CA ALA A 387 10.51 -10.89 12.41
C ALA A 387 11.15 -10.86 11.01
N TRP A 388 10.76 -11.74 10.09
CA TRP A 388 11.23 -11.73 8.70
C TRP A 388 10.83 -10.43 7.97
N LEU A 389 9.62 -9.93 8.23
CA LEU A 389 9.17 -8.68 7.67
C LEU A 389 9.95 -7.48 8.22
N CYS A 390 10.22 -7.44 9.53
CA CYS A 390 11.06 -6.40 10.13
C CYS A 390 12.46 -6.36 9.51
N LEU A 391 13.07 -7.52 9.24
CA LEU A 391 14.34 -7.58 8.53
C LEU A 391 14.24 -6.97 7.12
N ALA A 392 13.18 -7.26 6.38
CA ALA A 392 12.95 -6.66 5.07
C ALA A 392 12.64 -5.16 5.18
N TRP A 393 11.88 -4.73 6.18
CA TRP A 393 11.54 -3.32 6.41
C TRP A 393 12.75 -2.46 6.75
N VAL A 394 13.84 -3.02 7.30
CA VAL A 394 15.11 -2.28 7.45
C VAL A 394 15.58 -1.75 6.11
N PHE A 395 15.62 -2.59 5.07
CA PHE A 395 16.01 -2.15 3.72
C PHE A 395 15.02 -1.15 3.14
N PHE A 396 13.72 -1.37 3.33
CA PHE A 396 12.68 -0.47 2.80
C PHE A 396 12.80 0.96 3.36
N ARG A 397 13.22 1.11 4.62
CA ARG A 397 13.30 2.41 5.30
C ARG A 397 14.67 3.08 5.19
N SER A 398 15.73 2.32 5.00
CA SER A 398 17.10 2.84 5.00
C SER A 398 17.39 3.69 3.77
N SER A 399 18.16 4.75 3.98
CA SER A 399 18.59 5.66 2.90
C SER A 399 19.61 5.02 1.97
N SER A 400 20.45 4.10 2.52
CA SER A 400 21.51 3.40 1.79
C SER A 400 21.64 1.94 2.23
N LEU A 401 22.32 1.12 1.43
CA LEU A 401 22.67 -0.25 1.84
C LEU A 401 23.61 -0.25 3.05
N THR A 402 24.50 0.73 3.16
CA THR A 402 25.40 0.89 4.29
C THR A 402 24.63 1.10 5.58
N ASP A 403 23.63 1.99 5.58
CA ASP A 403 22.75 2.23 6.72
C ASP A 403 21.99 0.97 7.11
N ALA A 404 21.43 0.26 6.12
CA ALA A 404 20.72 -0.99 6.36
C ALA A 404 21.61 -2.04 7.03
N VAL A 405 22.84 -2.21 6.54
CA VAL A 405 23.83 -3.12 7.13
C VAL A 405 24.24 -2.69 8.53
N THR A 406 24.42 -1.39 8.77
CA THR A 406 24.72 -0.83 10.09
C THR A 406 23.62 -1.15 11.09
N ILE A 407 22.36 -0.94 10.71
CA ILE A 407 21.20 -1.27 11.55
C ILE A 407 21.17 -2.76 11.86
N LEU A 408 21.31 -3.62 10.85
CA LEU A 408 21.26 -5.07 11.04
C LEU A 408 22.41 -5.57 11.91
N ARG A 409 23.63 -5.07 11.69
CA ARG A 409 24.77 -5.40 12.54
C ARG A 409 24.50 -4.98 13.99
N GLY A 410 24.05 -3.74 14.21
CA GLY A 410 23.73 -3.25 15.54
C GLY A 410 22.69 -4.10 16.27
N ILE A 411 21.63 -4.53 15.56
CA ILE A 411 20.60 -5.41 16.13
C ILE A 411 21.17 -6.81 16.44
N LEU A 412 21.95 -7.39 15.54
CA LEU A 412 22.46 -8.76 15.68
C LEU A 412 23.59 -8.89 16.73
N THR A 413 24.38 -7.84 16.89
CA THR A 413 25.49 -7.83 17.88
C THR A 413 25.02 -7.38 19.26
N TRP A 414 23.80 -6.87 19.37
CA TRP A 414 23.25 -6.44 20.65
C TRP A 414 22.90 -7.64 21.53
N CYS A 415 23.39 -7.59 22.77
CA CYS A 415 23.08 -8.59 23.79
C CYS A 415 22.24 -7.95 24.91
N PRO A 416 20.96 -8.39 25.08
CA PRO A 416 20.10 -7.86 26.15
C PRO A 416 20.67 -8.04 27.55
N ALA A 417 21.34 -9.16 27.80
CA ALA A 417 21.95 -9.45 29.09
C ALA A 417 23.07 -8.50 29.48
N ALA A 418 23.82 -7.97 28.49
CA ALA A 418 24.88 -7.00 28.70
C ALA A 418 24.36 -5.58 28.91
N SER A 419 23.11 -5.29 28.53
CA SER A 419 22.53 -3.96 28.54
C SER A 419 21.85 -3.58 29.87
N GLY A 420 21.68 -4.54 30.80
CA GLY A 420 20.99 -4.33 32.06
C GLY A 420 19.47 -4.13 31.97
N PRO A 421 18.73 -4.08 33.05
CA PRO A 421 17.27 -4.00 33.05
C PRO A 421 16.71 -2.65 32.54
N GLY A 422 17.53 -1.62 32.45
CA GLY A 422 17.13 -0.27 31.99
C GLY A 422 17.16 -0.06 30.48
N TRP A 423 17.51 -1.06 29.67
CA TRP A 423 17.67 -0.91 28.23
C TRP A 423 16.39 -0.45 27.50
N LEU A 424 15.22 -0.90 27.93
CA LEU A 424 13.94 -0.54 27.31
C LEU A 424 13.52 0.91 27.62
N PRO A 425 13.47 1.34 28.91
CA PRO A 425 13.20 2.74 29.23
C PRO A 425 14.26 3.71 28.67
N GLY A 426 15.54 3.36 28.76
CA GLY A 426 16.64 4.15 28.21
C GLY A 426 16.56 4.26 26.68
N GLY A 427 16.23 3.17 25.99
CA GLY A 427 16.00 3.14 24.55
C GLY A 427 14.83 4.02 24.14
N MET A 428 13.71 3.98 24.85
CA MET A 428 12.55 4.84 24.58
C MET A 428 12.85 6.31 24.82
N ALA A 429 13.62 6.66 25.86
CA ALA A 429 14.04 8.03 26.13
C ALA A 429 14.98 8.56 25.04
N SER A 430 15.90 7.74 24.54
CA SER A 430 16.83 8.12 23.46
C SER A 430 16.16 8.30 22.10
N LEU A 431 14.92 7.81 21.94
CA LEU A 431 14.09 8.06 20.75
C LEU A 431 13.49 9.49 20.72
N GLY A 432 13.89 10.38 21.65
CA GLY A 432 13.40 11.77 21.71
C GLY A 432 11.91 11.88 22.08
N LEU A 433 11.29 10.78 22.48
CA LEU A 433 9.95 10.77 23.03
C LEU A 433 10.08 11.07 24.54
N GLY A 434 9.68 12.25 24.97
CA GLY A 434 9.52 12.48 26.42
C GLY A 434 8.62 11.38 27.02
N PRO A 435 8.82 10.99 28.30
CA PRO A 435 8.16 9.83 28.92
C PRO A 435 6.64 9.79 28.68
N GLY A 436 5.97 10.94 28.75
CA GLY A 436 4.54 11.02 28.51
C GLY A 436 4.12 10.72 27.06
N ARG A 437 4.87 11.20 26.07
CA ARG A 437 4.56 10.97 24.64
C ARG A 437 4.84 9.52 24.23
N ALA A 438 5.94 8.94 24.72
CA ALA A 438 6.24 7.52 24.49
C ALA A 438 5.15 6.62 25.09
N MET A 439 4.70 6.89 26.31
CA MET A 439 3.65 6.15 26.99
C MET A 439 2.31 6.27 26.23
N VAL A 440 1.93 7.46 25.82
CA VAL A 440 0.70 7.71 25.06
C VAL A 440 0.72 6.97 23.72
N SER A 441 1.82 7.08 22.94
CA SER A 441 1.93 6.40 21.64
C SER A 441 1.90 4.88 21.79
N THR A 442 2.57 4.33 22.80
CA THR A 442 2.59 2.89 23.08
C THR A 442 1.20 2.40 23.53
N ALA A 443 0.50 3.17 24.38
CA ALA A 443 -0.84 2.82 24.84
C ALA A 443 -1.85 2.80 23.69
N PHE A 444 -1.82 3.80 22.79
CA PHE A 444 -2.71 3.83 21.61
C PHE A 444 -2.36 2.75 20.59
N LEU A 445 -1.08 2.48 20.37
CA LEU A 445 -0.67 1.34 19.54
C LEU A 445 -1.22 0.04 20.12
N GLY A 446 -1.08 -0.17 21.43
CA GLY A 446 -1.65 -1.33 22.13
C GLY A 446 -3.17 -1.40 21.99
N GLY A 447 -3.87 -0.27 22.09
CA GLY A 447 -5.32 -0.18 21.85
C GLY A 447 -5.73 -0.59 20.43
N VAL A 448 -5.03 -0.10 19.39
CA VAL A 448 -5.31 -0.51 18.00
C VAL A 448 -5.03 -1.99 17.80
N LEU A 449 -3.92 -2.51 18.35
CA LEU A 449 -3.61 -3.95 18.25
C LEU A 449 -4.65 -4.80 18.97
N ALA A 450 -5.19 -4.34 20.10
CA ALA A 450 -6.29 -5.02 20.80
C ALA A 450 -7.59 -5.04 19.97
N VAL A 451 -7.91 -3.94 19.30
CA VAL A 451 -9.05 -3.88 18.35
C VAL A 451 -8.81 -4.81 17.17
N ASP A 452 -7.61 -4.78 16.58
CA ASP A 452 -7.25 -5.67 15.48
C ASP A 452 -7.30 -7.14 15.89
N LEU A 453 -6.82 -7.49 17.08
CA LEU A 453 -6.91 -8.84 17.64
C LEU A 453 -8.37 -9.27 17.84
N TRP A 454 -9.19 -8.40 18.43
CA TRP A 454 -10.61 -8.69 18.59
C TRP A 454 -11.28 -8.92 17.24
N CYS A 455 -11.04 -8.04 16.27
CA CYS A 455 -11.57 -8.19 14.92
C CYS A 455 -11.08 -9.47 14.23
N GLU A 456 -9.84 -9.91 14.50
CA GLU A 456 -9.30 -11.18 13.97
C GLU A 456 -10.01 -12.39 14.57
N ILE A 457 -10.27 -12.38 15.88
CA ILE A 457 -10.98 -13.44 16.59
C ILE A 457 -12.46 -13.47 16.18
N ALA A 458 -13.13 -12.31 16.19
CA ALA A 458 -14.55 -12.18 15.90
C ALA A 458 -14.89 -12.24 14.40
N LYS A 459 -13.88 -12.31 13.52
CA LYS A 459 -14.03 -12.29 12.04
C LYS A 459 -14.87 -11.11 11.54
N THR A 460 -14.65 -9.92 12.13
CA THR A 460 -15.37 -8.69 11.85
C THR A 460 -14.41 -7.55 11.49
N ASP A 461 -14.94 -6.38 11.20
CA ASP A 461 -14.20 -5.14 10.99
C ASP A 461 -14.53 -4.11 12.08
N PRO A 462 -13.68 -3.07 12.29
CA PRO A 462 -13.89 -2.08 13.34
C PRO A 462 -15.23 -1.34 13.23
N PRO A 463 -15.71 -0.87 12.05
CA PRO A 463 -17.03 -0.27 11.93
C PRO A 463 -18.18 -1.19 12.35
N SER A 464 -18.14 -2.44 11.93
CA SER A 464 -19.16 -3.43 12.30
C SER A 464 -19.13 -3.77 13.77
N LEU A 465 -17.93 -3.85 14.38
CA LEU A 465 -17.77 -4.07 15.82
C LEU A 465 -18.45 -2.97 16.63
N ILE A 466 -18.19 -1.70 16.28
CA ILE A 466 -18.73 -0.53 16.97
C ILE A 466 -20.24 -0.46 16.80
N ARG A 467 -20.75 -0.69 15.59
CA ARG A 467 -22.19 -0.63 15.30
C ARG A 467 -23.03 -1.64 16.08
N ARG A 468 -22.45 -2.78 16.48
CA ARG A 468 -23.12 -3.81 17.30
C ARG A 468 -23.24 -3.43 18.78
N GLN A 469 -22.53 -2.39 19.23
CA GLN A 469 -22.58 -1.95 20.62
C GLN A 469 -23.86 -1.18 20.93
N PRO A 470 -24.32 -1.16 22.22
CA PRO A 470 -25.37 -0.28 22.67
C PRO A 470 -25.09 1.19 22.33
N TRP A 471 -26.16 1.97 22.14
CA TRP A 471 -26.04 3.36 21.68
C TRP A 471 -25.11 4.22 22.55
N MET A 472 -25.14 4.04 23.88
CA MET A 472 -24.26 4.77 24.81
C MET A 472 -22.79 4.51 24.53
N LEU A 473 -22.39 3.24 24.37
CA LEU A 473 -21.00 2.86 24.06
C LEU A 473 -20.56 3.37 22.66
N ARG A 474 -21.48 3.38 21.70
CA ARG A 474 -21.20 3.93 20.36
C ARG A 474 -20.91 5.42 20.43
N TRP A 475 -21.74 6.19 21.14
CA TRP A 475 -21.53 7.63 21.29
C TRP A 475 -20.30 7.96 22.13
N ALA A 476 -20.05 7.22 23.20
CA ALA A 476 -18.82 7.33 23.98
C ALA A 476 -17.58 7.09 23.11
N PHE A 477 -17.60 6.09 22.22
CA PHE A 477 -16.53 5.86 21.27
C PHE A 477 -16.38 7.02 20.28
N TYR A 478 -17.46 7.51 19.69
CA TYR A 478 -17.39 8.61 18.70
C TYR A 478 -16.81 9.87 19.32
N TYR A 479 -17.36 10.30 20.46
CA TYR A 479 -16.85 11.49 21.15
C TYR A 479 -15.43 11.28 21.68
N GLY A 480 -15.13 10.10 22.21
CA GLY A 480 -13.79 9.77 22.70
C GLY A 480 -12.73 9.83 21.60
N VAL A 481 -12.99 9.21 20.46
CA VAL A 481 -12.04 9.24 19.31
C VAL A 481 -11.92 10.65 18.75
N LEU A 482 -13.01 11.40 18.58
CA LEU A 482 -12.97 12.79 18.12
C LEU A 482 -12.18 13.69 19.10
N LEU A 483 -12.40 13.54 20.39
CA LEU A 483 -11.65 14.27 21.41
C LEU A 483 -10.15 13.95 21.34
N LEU A 484 -9.79 12.68 21.17
CA LEU A 484 -8.40 12.27 21.02
C LEU A 484 -7.78 12.86 19.73
N ILE A 485 -8.49 12.86 18.62
CA ILE A 485 -8.05 13.48 17.37
C ILE A 485 -7.80 14.99 17.59
N VAL A 486 -8.74 15.70 18.21
CA VAL A 486 -8.63 17.16 18.43
C VAL A 486 -7.51 17.51 19.43
N ARG A 487 -7.35 16.73 20.49
CA ARG A 487 -6.37 17.03 21.56
C ARG A 487 -4.96 16.54 21.25
N LEU A 488 -4.83 15.41 20.59
CA LEU A 488 -3.55 14.74 20.38
C LEU A 488 -3.16 14.65 18.90
N GLY A 489 -4.08 14.94 17.98
CA GLY A 489 -3.80 14.84 16.55
C GLY A 489 -2.70 15.81 16.13
N LYS A 490 -1.75 15.30 15.35
CA LYS A 490 -0.77 16.12 14.64
C LYS A 490 -1.34 16.51 13.29
N PHE A 491 -1.80 17.77 13.21
CA PHE A 491 -2.24 18.38 11.97
C PHE A 491 -1.13 19.27 11.45
N GLY A 492 -0.68 19.07 10.21
CA GLY A 492 0.40 19.84 9.58
C GLY A 492 1.01 19.07 8.40
N ASP A 493 2.22 19.39 8.01
CA ASP A 493 2.91 18.91 6.80
C ASP A 493 3.28 17.41 6.76
N SER A 494 2.67 16.56 7.58
CA SER A 494 2.91 15.13 7.55
C SER A 494 2.17 14.48 6.38
N SER A 495 2.78 14.52 5.20
CA SER A 495 2.35 13.71 4.05
C SER A 495 2.31 12.22 4.42
N PHE A 496 1.43 11.45 3.80
CA PHE A 496 1.47 10.00 3.95
C PHE A 496 2.83 9.46 3.50
N ILE A 497 3.30 8.41 4.16
CA ILE A 497 4.64 7.86 3.94
C ILE A 497 4.84 7.43 2.49
N TYR A 498 3.80 6.97 1.81
CA TYR A 498 3.83 6.55 0.41
C TYR A 498 4.05 7.69 -0.59
N PHE A 499 3.91 8.95 -0.19
CA PHE A 499 4.23 10.11 -1.04
C PHE A 499 5.72 10.46 -1.03
N LYS A 500 6.48 9.82 -0.12
CA LYS A 500 7.92 10.04 0.03
C LYS A 500 8.79 9.02 -0.72
N PHE A 501 8.16 8.03 -1.35
CA PHE A 501 8.83 6.96 -2.09
C PHE A 501 8.56 7.02 -3.58
#